data_1a4ea2126dc61c3719a524933a5c7481
#
_entry.id   1a4ea2126dc61c3719a524933a5c7481
#
_cell.length_a   1.000
_cell.length_b   1.000
_cell.length_c   1.000
_cell.angle_alpha   90.00
_cell.angle_beta   90.00
_cell.angle_gamma   90.00
#
_symmetry.space_group_name_H-M   'P 1'
#
loop_
_entity.id
_entity.type
_entity.pdbx_description
1 polymer ?
#
loop_
_entity_poly.entity_id
_entity_poly.type
_entity_poly.pdbx_seq_one_letter_code
_entity_poly.pdbx_strand_id
1 'polypeptide(L)'
;MGRGGLETMLMNYYRHIDRSKVQFDFLTHREFDGDYDKEIIDLGGNVYHLSNLNPLSTSYKKSLNEFIESHPEYKIVHSHLDCMAGIPLKYAKLNNVPLRIAHAHNSNQTKDLKYPLKLFYKRNIKKNANYLFACGDEAGKWMFNTDKFKVLNNAIDAKDYTFNMNIRNDKRKEFGISDDSIMVGHVGRFFPQKNHEFLIDIFNQLHKYHPNSYLMLVGEGELKTSIQDKVKALGLEDNVIFTGLRSDVNELLQAMDVFLFPSLYEGLPVSIIEAQSAGLPCLISDKVPIECKKTDLVYQLSLEDSVNTWADKIHELSHIIRRDTYEEIKQSGFDIVENAKWLENFYVDLYKKALGEE
;
A
#
# COMPACT_ATOMS: atom_id res chain seq x y z
N MET A 1 -4.25 13.96 6.15
CA MET A 1 -3.88 12.60 5.66
C MET A 1 -2.80 12.73 4.58
N GLY A 2 -1.58 12.18 4.81
CA GLY A 2 -0.50 12.23 3.80
C GLY A 2 -0.65 11.12 2.74
N ARG A 3 0.31 11.05 1.79
CA ARG A 3 0.36 9.98 0.77
C ARG A 3 1.27 8.83 1.23
N GLY A 4 0.75 7.94 2.06
CA GLY A 4 1.39 6.67 2.43
C GLY A 4 0.55 5.49 1.98
N GLY A 5 1.09 4.26 2.04
CA GLY A 5 0.35 3.07 1.61
C GLY A 5 -0.95 2.84 2.39
N LEU A 6 -0.96 3.12 3.69
CA LEU A 6 -2.15 3.05 4.54
C LEU A 6 -3.18 4.11 4.14
N GLU A 7 -2.75 5.35 4.01
CA GLU A 7 -3.63 6.46 3.67
C GLU A 7 -4.22 6.30 2.26
N THR A 8 -3.43 5.81 1.32
CA THR A 8 -3.92 5.48 -0.04
C THR A 8 -4.97 4.37 0.00
N MET A 9 -4.74 3.30 0.78
CA MET A 9 -5.73 2.26 1.00
C MET A 9 -7.04 2.83 1.56
N LEU A 10 -6.98 3.65 2.60
CA LEU A 10 -8.16 4.28 3.20
C LEU A 10 -8.93 5.15 2.20
N MET A 11 -8.21 5.93 1.38
CA MET A 11 -8.82 6.74 0.34
C MET A 11 -9.46 5.90 -0.76
N ASN A 12 -8.85 4.77 -1.14
CA ASN A 12 -9.47 3.85 -2.10
C ASN A 12 -10.83 3.36 -1.59
N TYR A 13 -10.92 2.92 -0.34
CA TYR A 13 -12.20 2.56 0.27
C TYR A 13 -13.16 3.73 0.33
N TYR A 14 -12.70 4.92 0.75
CA TYR A 14 -13.56 6.10 0.93
C TYR A 14 -14.13 6.64 -0.38
N ARG A 15 -13.38 6.55 -1.48
CA ARG A 15 -13.86 6.91 -2.82
C ARG A 15 -14.99 5.99 -3.32
N HIS A 16 -14.94 4.71 -2.95
CA HIS A 16 -15.83 3.68 -3.48
C HIS A 16 -16.99 3.28 -2.56
N ILE A 17 -16.99 3.70 -1.30
CA ILE A 17 -18.10 3.46 -0.38
C ILE A 17 -19.29 4.38 -0.72
N ASP A 18 -20.53 3.88 -0.54
CA ASP A 18 -21.74 4.69 -0.68
C ASP A 18 -21.85 5.65 0.52
N ARG A 19 -21.40 6.87 0.33
CA ARG A 19 -21.34 7.91 1.38
C ARG A 19 -22.71 8.36 1.86
N SER A 20 -23.81 8.01 1.16
CA SER A 20 -25.16 8.23 1.67
C SER A 20 -25.55 7.25 2.80
N LYS A 21 -24.83 6.13 2.92
CA LYS A 21 -25.05 5.10 3.94
C LYS A 21 -23.98 5.11 5.03
N VAL A 22 -22.71 5.28 4.61
CA VAL A 22 -21.56 5.27 5.53
C VAL A 22 -20.62 6.40 5.16
N GLN A 23 -20.54 7.40 6.03
CA GLN A 23 -19.61 8.52 5.88
C GLN A 23 -18.39 8.31 6.76
N PHE A 24 -17.18 8.58 6.22
CA PHE A 24 -15.94 8.55 6.98
C PHE A 24 -15.51 9.96 7.38
N ASP A 25 -15.12 10.09 8.64
CA ASP A 25 -14.33 11.20 9.13
C ASP A 25 -12.99 10.66 9.64
N PHE A 26 -11.95 11.49 9.56
CA PHE A 26 -10.58 11.04 9.80
C PHE A 26 -9.97 11.79 10.97
N LEU A 27 -9.57 11.06 12.01
CA LEU A 27 -8.81 11.58 13.14
C LEU A 27 -7.33 11.26 12.96
N THR A 28 -6.52 12.28 12.69
CA THR A 28 -5.08 12.14 12.49
C THR A 28 -4.29 12.57 13.72
N HIS A 29 -3.10 12.00 13.90
CA HIS A 29 -2.17 12.35 14.96
C HIS A 29 -1.03 13.23 14.41
N ARG A 30 -1.41 14.28 13.67
CA ARG A 30 -0.52 15.27 13.04
C ARG A 30 -1.19 16.63 13.14
N GLU A 31 -0.40 17.68 13.39
CA GLU A 31 -0.89 19.06 13.57
C GLU A 31 -0.89 19.87 12.25
N PHE A 32 -0.67 19.21 11.12
CA PHE A 32 -0.60 19.85 9.81
C PHE A 32 -1.44 19.11 8.77
N ASP A 33 -1.89 19.85 7.77
CA ASP A 33 -2.69 19.32 6.67
C ASP A 33 -1.89 18.30 5.82
N GLY A 34 -2.58 17.27 5.39
CA GLY A 34 -2.01 16.25 4.52
C GLY A 34 -2.54 16.34 3.09
N ASP A 35 -1.91 15.61 2.18
CA ASP A 35 -2.21 15.65 0.74
C ASP A 35 -3.66 15.28 0.38
N TYR A 36 -4.30 14.45 1.20
CA TYR A 36 -5.68 13.98 0.99
C TYR A 36 -6.75 14.80 1.74
N ASP A 37 -6.37 15.75 2.61
CA ASP A 37 -7.35 16.44 3.48
C ASP A 37 -8.37 17.22 2.66
N LYS A 38 -7.92 17.92 1.60
CA LYS A 38 -8.83 18.61 0.70
C LYS A 38 -9.83 17.67 0.01
N GLU A 39 -9.34 16.53 -0.50
CA GLU A 39 -10.20 15.54 -1.16
C GLU A 39 -11.22 14.94 -0.20
N ILE A 40 -10.84 14.67 1.04
CA ILE A 40 -11.74 14.16 2.08
C ILE A 40 -12.89 15.14 2.30
N ILE A 41 -12.58 16.44 2.43
CA ILE A 41 -13.57 17.50 2.61
C ILE A 41 -14.48 17.62 1.39
N ASP A 42 -13.90 17.60 0.18
CA ASP A 42 -14.67 17.66 -1.07
C ASP A 42 -15.63 16.46 -1.23
N LEU A 43 -15.29 15.31 -0.63
CA LEU A 43 -16.13 14.11 -0.56
C LEU A 43 -17.14 14.12 0.62
N GLY A 44 -17.19 15.21 1.39
CA GLY A 44 -18.16 15.43 2.48
C GLY A 44 -17.71 14.91 3.84
N GLY A 45 -16.47 14.44 4.00
CA GLY A 45 -15.89 14.03 5.27
C GLY A 45 -15.19 15.16 6.01
N ASN A 46 -14.87 14.93 7.26
CA ASN A 46 -14.08 15.85 8.09
C ASN A 46 -12.71 15.27 8.40
N VAL A 47 -11.72 16.14 8.55
CA VAL A 47 -10.38 15.78 9.04
C VAL A 47 -10.13 16.52 10.34
N TYR A 48 -9.86 15.75 11.38
CA TYR A 48 -9.53 16.26 12.71
C TYR A 48 -8.05 15.99 13.01
N HIS A 49 -7.40 16.96 13.60
CA HIS A 49 -5.98 16.90 13.94
C HIS A 49 -5.81 16.88 15.45
N LEU A 50 -5.21 15.82 15.99
CA LEU A 50 -4.71 15.78 17.36
C LEU A 50 -3.19 15.89 17.35
N SER A 51 -2.64 16.28 18.50
CA SER A 51 -1.19 16.24 18.70
C SER A 51 -0.62 14.84 18.44
N ASN A 52 0.68 14.79 18.18
CA ASN A 52 1.38 13.53 17.91
C ASN A 52 1.06 12.47 18.97
N LEU A 53 0.82 11.24 18.53
CA LEU A 53 0.50 10.12 19.38
C LEU A 53 1.60 9.91 20.44
N ASN A 54 1.26 10.19 21.68
CA ASN A 54 2.11 9.96 22.83
C ASN A 54 1.35 9.22 23.93
N PRO A 55 1.52 7.89 24.02
CA PRO A 55 0.79 7.07 24.96
C PRO A 55 1.11 7.35 26.44
N LEU A 56 2.18 8.06 26.73
CA LEU A 56 2.58 8.46 28.09
C LEU A 56 2.05 9.83 28.49
N SER A 57 1.69 10.69 27.51
CA SER A 57 1.18 12.03 27.76
C SER A 57 -0.26 12.02 28.32
N THR A 58 -0.46 12.71 29.43
CA THR A 58 -1.80 12.90 30.02
C THR A 58 -2.64 13.88 29.22
N SER A 59 -2.01 14.93 28.65
CA SER A 59 -2.70 15.91 27.79
C SER A 59 -3.22 15.24 26.52
N TYR A 60 -2.41 14.45 25.81
CA TYR A 60 -2.84 13.68 24.66
C TYR A 60 -4.06 12.78 24.98
N LYS A 61 -3.98 12.03 26.07
CA LYS A 61 -5.09 11.16 26.52
C LYS A 61 -6.36 11.94 26.81
N LYS A 62 -6.21 13.12 27.43
CA LYS A 62 -7.34 14.01 27.75
C LYS A 62 -7.98 14.52 26.46
N SER A 63 -7.20 15.10 25.54
CA SER A 63 -7.71 15.61 24.27
C SER A 63 -8.39 14.53 23.42
N LEU A 64 -7.82 13.29 23.38
CA LEU A 64 -8.44 12.17 22.70
C LEU A 64 -9.79 11.75 23.34
N ASN A 65 -9.87 11.74 24.67
CA ASN A 65 -11.12 11.44 25.37
C ASN A 65 -12.17 12.52 25.12
N GLU A 66 -11.80 13.80 25.27
CA GLU A 66 -12.68 14.95 25.03
C GLU A 66 -13.19 14.97 23.59
N PHE A 67 -12.33 14.62 22.62
CA PHE A 67 -12.75 14.49 21.22
C PHE A 67 -13.85 13.44 21.06
N ILE A 68 -13.65 12.23 21.57
CA ILE A 68 -14.63 11.15 21.42
C ILE A 68 -15.93 11.47 22.19
N GLU A 69 -15.83 12.07 23.38
CA GLU A 69 -16.96 12.46 24.20
C GLU A 69 -17.80 13.56 23.54
N SER A 70 -17.16 14.52 22.85
CA SER A 70 -17.83 15.61 22.14
C SER A 70 -18.45 15.20 20.80
N HIS A 71 -18.19 14.00 20.32
CA HIS A 71 -18.71 13.48 19.06
C HIS A 71 -19.50 12.16 19.25
N PRO A 72 -20.65 12.22 19.96
CA PRO A 72 -21.45 11.03 20.24
C PRO A 72 -22.13 10.43 18.99
N GLU A 73 -22.12 11.15 17.86
CA GLU A 73 -22.59 10.69 16.55
C GLU A 73 -21.74 9.54 16.00
N TYR A 74 -20.45 9.44 16.35
CA TYR A 74 -19.60 8.35 15.89
C TYR A 74 -19.91 7.03 16.60
N LYS A 75 -20.58 6.13 15.87
CA LYS A 75 -20.96 4.80 16.37
C LYS A 75 -19.91 3.74 16.04
N ILE A 76 -18.97 4.05 15.15
CA ILE A 76 -17.92 3.17 14.72
C ILE A 76 -16.58 3.89 14.86
N VAL A 77 -15.63 3.29 15.55
CA VAL A 77 -14.23 3.71 15.57
C VAL A 77 -13.38 2.61 14.99
N HIS A 78 -12.81 2.84 13.81
CA HIS A 78 -11.91 1.94 13.12
C HIS A 78 -10.49 2.49 13.21
N SER A 79 -9.64 1.81 13.98
CA SER A 79 -8.29 2.28 14.30
C SER A 79 -7.24 1.57 13.47
N HIS A 80 -6.43 2.34 12.74
CA HIS A 80 -5.36 1.92 11.85
C HIS A 80 -3.95 2.24 12.43
N LEU A 81 -3.81 2.20 13.74
CA LEU A 81 -2.58 2.58 14.46
C LEU A 81 -1.71 1.39 14.87
N ASP A 82 -1.87 0.25 14.21
CA ASP A 82 -1.12 -0.98 14.52
C ASP A 82 -1.07 -1.28 16.02
N CYS A 83 0.14 -1.44 16.61
CA CYS A 83 0.31 -1.73 18.04
C CYS A 83 -0.37 -0.71 18.97
N MET A 84 -0.56 0.54 18.51
CA MET A 84 -1.14 1.61 19.31
C MET A 84 -2.68 1.71 19.17
N ALA A 85 -3.29 0.90 18.32
CA ALA A 85 -4.74 0.89 18.07
C ALA A 85 -5.57 0.74 19.36
N GLY A 86 -5.03 0.03 20.35
CA GLY A 86 -5.71 -0.14 21.64
C GLY A 86 -5.92 1.15 22.44
N ILE A 87 -5.23 2.26 22.10
CA ILE A 87 -5.35 3.53 22.82
C ILE A 87 -6.66 4.23 22.44
N PRO A 88 -6.91 4.62 21.16
CA PRO A 88 -8.18 5.25 20.79
C PRO A 88 -9.38 4.33 21.07
N LEU A 89 -9.23 3.01 20.85
CA LEU A 89 -10.29 2.05 21.15
C LEU A 89 -10.65 1.95 22.63
N LYS A 90 -9.69 2.21 23.53
CA LYS A 90 -9.97 2.31 24.98
C LYS A 90 -10.90 3.47 25.28
N TYR A 91 -10.61 4.65 24.72
CA TYR A 91 -11.45 5.83 24.95
C TYR A 91 -12.79 5.73 24.22
N ALA A 92 -12.83 5.14 23.04
CA ALA A 92 -14.08 4.77 22.40
C ALA A 92 -14.95 3.84 23.27
N LYS A 93 -14.32 2.85 23.93
CA LYS A 93 -15.01 1.95 24.87
C LYS A 93 -15.54 2.69 26.10
N LEU A 94 -14.76 3.61 26.69
CA LEU A 94 -15.16 4.39 27.85
C LEU A 94 -16.34 5.33 27.53
N ASN A 95 -16.43 5.83 26.31
CA ASN A 95 -17.51 6.69 25.82
C ASN A 95 -18.64 5.89 25.13
N ASN A 96 -18.73 4.57 25.38
CA ASN A 96 -19.79 3.69 24.90
C ASN A 96 -19.95 3.63 23.38
N VAL A 97 -18.89 3.87 22.61
CA VAL A 97 -18.91 3.62 21.16
C VAL A 97 -19.13 2.13 20.90
N PRO A 98 -20.23 1.72 20.24
CA PRO A 98 -20.59 0.30 20.15
C PRO A 98 -19.64 -0.53 19.28
N LEU A 99 -19.16 0.02 18.18
CA LEU A 99 -18.31 -0.70 17.22
C LEU A 99 -16.87 -0.17 17.26
N ARG A 100 -15.96 -1.02 17.66
CA ARG A 100 -14.54 -0.68 17.87
C ARG A 100 -13.67 -1.70 17.15
N ILE A 101 -13.08 -1.27 16.04
CA ILE A 101 -12.33 -2.12 15.12
C ILE A 101 -10.85 -1.78 15.22
N ALA A 102 -10.01 -2.78 15.43
CA ALA A 102 -8.56 -2.67 15.29
C ALA A 102 -8.13 -3.27 13.96
N HIS A 103 -7.35 -2.55 13.16
CA HIS A 103 -6.86 -3.01 11.87
C HIS A 103 -5.33 -3.07 11.88
N ALA A 104 -4.79 -4.22 11.57
CA ALA A 104 -3.35 -4.49 11.48
C ALA A 104 -2.87 -4.34 10.04
N HIS A 105 -1.79 -3.56 9.84
CA HIS A 105 -1.20 -3.32 8.52
C HIS A 105 0.22 -3.87 8.37
N ASN A 106 0.84 -4.28 9.47
CA ASN A 106 2.22 -4.78 9.49
C ASN A 106 2.31 -6.15 10.15
N SER A 107 3.08 -7.05 9.53
CA SER A 107 3.42 -8.37 10.07
C SER A 107 4.63 -8.34 11.02
N ASN A 108 5.24 -7.17 11.22
CA ASN A 108 6.37 -6.98 12.13
C ASN A 108 6.45 -5.50 12.56
N GLN A 109 7.36 -5.18 13.47
CA GLN A 109 7.67 -3.81 13.88
C GLN A 109 9.18 -3.63 14.01
N THR A 110 9.66 -2.42 13.68
CA THR A 110 11.05 -2.06 13.89
C THR A 110 11.44 -2.25 15.36
N LYS A 111 12.50 -3.00 15.59
CA LYS A 111 13.06 -3.26 16.94
C LYS A 111 13.88 -2.06 17.42
N ASP A 112 13.23 -0.92 17.55
CA ASP A 112 13.79 0.32 18.11
C ASP A 112 13.65 0.39 19.64
N LEU A 113 14.13 1.46 20.26
CA LEU A 113 14.00 1.68 21.71
C LEU A 113 12.54 1.71 22.19
N LYS A 114 11.58 1.96 21.31
CA LYS A 114 10.15 1.97 21.61
C LYS A 114 9.49 0.59 21.44
N TYR A 115 10.22 -0.41 20.97
CA TYR A 115 9.67 -1.75 20.70
C TYR A 115 8.99 -2.41 21.92
N PRO A 116 9.58 -2.38 23.15
CA PRO A 116 8.91 -2.93 24.33
C PRO A 116 7.58 -2.23 24.64
N LEU A 117 7.53 -0.90 24.43
CA LEU A 117 6.32 -0.11 24.61
C LEU A 117 5.23 -0.48 23.59
N LYS A 118 5.63 -0.67 22.33
CA LYS A 118 4.73 -1.15 21.28
C LYS A 118 4.11 -2.50 21.63
N LEU A 119 4.92 -3.45 22.11
CA LEU A 119 4.43 -4.78 22.54
C LEU A 119 3.50 -4.71 23.75
N PHE A 120 3.75 -3.79 24.69
CA PHE A 120 2.87 -3.57 25.84
C PHE A 120 1.49 -3.09 25.38
N TYR A 121 1.42 -2.09 24.49
CA TYR A 121 0.14 -1.57 23.99
C TYR A 121 -0.59 -2.56 23.10
N LYS A 122 0.12 -3.34 22.28
CA LYS A 122 -0.43 -4.43 21.47
C LYS A 122 -1.30 -5.39 22.30
N ARG A 123 -0.87 -5.75 23.52
CA ARG A 123 -1.63 -6.66 24.42
C ARG A 123 -3.00 -6.12 24.81
N ASN A 124 -3.20 -4.80 24.75
CA ASN A 124 -4.44 -4.16 25.16
C ASN A 124 -5.48 -4.03 24.02
N ILE A 125 -5.10 -4.34 22.77
CA ILE A 125 -5.99 -4.20 21.62
C ILE A 125 -7.26 -5.04 21.81
N LYS A 126 -7.12 -6.35 22.05
CA LYS A 126 -8.25 -7.28 22.20
C LYS A 126 -9.18 -6.97 23.39
N LYS A 127 -8.74 -6.20 24.37
CA LYS A 127 -9.58 -5.78 25.51
C LYS A 127 -10.51 -4.61 25.13
N ASN A 128 -10.13 -3.85 24.12
CA ASN A 128 -10.80 -2.60 23.75
C ASN A 128 -11.52 -2.70 22.39
N ALA A 129 -11.01 -3.50 21.46
CA ALA A 129 -11.67 -3.82 20.20
C ALA A 129 -12.72 -4.92 20.40
N ASN A 130 -13.82 -4.86 19.64
CA ASN A 130 -14.76 -5.97 19.49
C ASN A 130 -14.69 -6.60 18.10
N TYR A 131 -13.99 -5.98 17.14
CA TYR A 131 -13.68 -6.55 15.84
C TYR A 131 -12.19 -6.37 15.51
N LEU A 132 -11.61 -7.39 14.87
CA LEU A 132 -10.20 -7.42 14.49
C LEU A 132 -10.11 -7.59 12.97
N PHE A 133 -9.41 -6.67 12.32
CA PHE A 133 -9.13 -6.69 10.89
C PHE A 133 -7.63 -6.70 10.64
N ALA A 134 -7.22 -7.25 9.51
CA ALA A 134 -5.84 -7.22 9.05
C ALA A 134 -5.78 -7.10 7.52
N CYS A 135 -4.73 -6.51 7.00
CA CYS A 135 -4.47 -6.44 5.56
C CYS A 135 -4.01 -7.78 4.95
N GLY A 136 -3.77 -8.78 5.79
CA GLY A 136 -3.36 -10.15 5.42
C GLY A 136 -3.19 -11.03 6.65
N ASP A 137 -3.08 -12.34 6.43
CA ASP A 137 -3.03 -13.34 7.51
C ASP A 137 -1.83 -13.16 8.44
N GLU A 138 -0.64 -12.94 7.89
CA GLU A 138 0.58 -12.72 8.66
C GLU A 138 0.45 -11.49 9.59
N ALA A 139 -0.07 -10.37 9.08
CA ALA A 139 -0.28 -9.17 9.87
C ALA A 139 -1.28 -9.41 11.02
N GLY A 140 -2.38 -10.11 10.74
CA GLY A 140 -3.39 -10.44 11.73
C GLY A 140 -2.86 -11.38 12.81
N LYS A 141 -2.22 -12.48 12.44
CA LYS A 141 -1.60 -13.46 13.37
C LYS A 141 -0.57 -12.77 14.25
N TRP A 142 0.33 -11.98 13.65
CA TRP A 142 1.33 -11.26 14.41
C TRP A 142 0.72 -10.24 15.37
N MET A 143 -0.23 -9.44 14.90
CA MET A 143 -0.81 -8.35 15.72
C MET A 143 -1.69 -8.90 16.84
N PHE A 144 -2.54 -9.86 16.56
CA PHE A 144 -3.60 -10.26 17.49
C PHE A 144 -3.31 -11.56 18.23
N ASN A 145 -2.29 -12.32 17.81
CA ASN A 145 -1.98 -13.64 18.36
C ASN A 145 -3.25 -14.54 18.44
N THR A 146 -3.97 -14.62 17.31
CA THR A 146 -5.18 -15.43 17.11
C THR A 146 -5.48 -15.48 15.62
N ASP A 147 -6.20 -16.51 15.16
CA ASP A 147 -6.73 -16.61 13.79
C ASP A 147 -8.15 -16.02 13.66
N LYS A 148 -8.70 -15.48 14.77
CA LYS A 148 -10.04 -14.89 14.80
C LYS A 148 -10.00 -13.40 14.42
N PHE A 149 -9.75 -13.11 13.18
CA PHE A 149 -9.84 -11.76 12.57
C PHE A 149 -10.39 -11.87 11.15
N LYS A 150 -10.78 -10.74 10.56
CA LYS A 150 -11.18 -10.66 9.16
C LYS A 150 -10.03 -10.06 8.35
N VAL A 151 -9.75 -10.65 7.20
CA VAL A 151 -8.83 -10.04 6.22
C VAL A 151 -9.62 -9.01 5.41
N LEU A 152 -9.11 -7.79 5.36
CA LEU A 152 -9.56 -6.72 4.50
C LEU A 152 -8.33 -6.24 3.71
N ASN A 153 -8.26 -6.65 2.46
CA ASN A 153 -7.10 -6.42 1.61
C ASN A 153 -6.88 -4.92 1.34
N ASN A 154 -5.63 -4.55 1.09
CA ASN A 154 -5.28 -3.25 0.53
C ASN A 154 -5.67 -3.25 -0.96
N ALA A 155 -6.98 -3.16 -1.21
CA ALA A 155 -7.56 -3.27 -2.54
C ALA A 155 -7.28 -2.02 -3.40
N ILE A 156 -7.24 -2.24 -4.70
CA ILE A 156 -7.00 -1.24 -5.74
C ILE A 156 -8.20 -1.14 -6.67
N ASP A 157 -8.33 -0.07 -7.42
CA ASP A 157 -9.25 -0.02 -8.56
C ASP A 157 -8.66 -0.88 -9.70
N ALA A 158 -8.85 -2.20 -9.59
CA ALA A 158 -8.21 -3.14 -10.51
C ALA A 158 -8.58 -2.88 -11.98
N LYS A 159 -9.76 -2.30 -12.22
CA LYS A 159 -10.22 -1.96 -13.56
C LYS A 159 -9.43 -0.83 -14.19
N ASP A 160 -9.03 0.16 -13.40
CA ASP A 160 -8.23 1.30 -13.86
C ASP A 160 -6.80 0.90 -14.26
N TYR A 161 -6.35 -0.26 -13.80
CA TYR A 161 -5.05 -0.82 -14.16
C TYR A 161 -5.10 -1.75 -15.38
N THR A 162 -6.28 -2.17 -15.84
CA THR A 162 -6.41 -3.11 -16.97
C THR A 162 -5.60 -2.64 -18.18
N PHE A 163 -4.86 -3.57 -18.80
CA PHE A 163 -3.96 -3.27 -19.90
C PHE A 163 -4.65 -2.57 -21.06
N ASN A 164 -4.08 -1.45 -21.50
CA ASN A 164 -4.58 -0.65 -22.61
C ASN A 164 -3.43 -0.23 -23.55
N MET A 165 -3.47 -0.73 -24.77
CA MET A 165 -2.44 -0.46 -25.78
C MET A 165 -2.33 1.02 -26.15
N ASN A 166 -3.43 1.76 -26.18
CA ASN A 166 -3.40 3.18 -26.52
C ASN A 166 -2.65 3.98 -25.44
N ILE A 167 -2.97 3.72 -24.17
CA ILE A 167 -2.28 4.34 -23.03
C ILE A 167 -0.79 3.96 -23.05
N ARG A 168 -0.46 2.70 -23.35
CA ARG A 168 0.93 2.26 -23.52
C ARG A 168 1.66 3.10 -24.57
N ASN A 169 1.08 3.25 -25.75
CA ASN A 169 1.69 3.99 -26.85
C ASN A 169 1.86 5.47 -26.48
N ASP A 170 0.86 6.09 -25.88
CA ASP A 170 0.90 7.49 -25.47
C ASP A 170 2.00 7.72 -24.41
N LYS A 171 2.09 6.85 -23.40
CA LYS A 171 3.12 6.97 -22.34
C LYS A 171 4.52 6.68 -22.87
N ARG A 172 4.70 5.69 -23.73
CA ARG A 172 6.01 5.44 -24.35
C ARG A 172 6.44 6.65 -25.20
N LYS A 173 5.53 7.25 -25.94
CA LYS A 173 5.78 8.50 -26.70
C LYS A 173 6.11 9.68 -25.78
N GLU A 174 5.42 9.84 -24.64
CA GLU A 174 5.70 10.90 -23.64
C GLU A 174 7.15 10.85 -23.17
N PHE A 175 7.70 9.64 -22.98
CA PHE A 175 9.07 9.44 -22.51
C PHE A 175 10.09 9.18 -23.63
N GLY A 176 9.70 9.24 -24.91
CA GLY A 176 10.60 9.02 -26.04
C GLY A 176 11.06 7.56 -26.19
N ILE A 177 10.28 6.60 -25.70
CA ILE A 177 10.60 5.17 -25.73
C ILE A 177 10.01 4.54 -26.98
N SER A 178 10.85 3.90 -27.81
CA SER A 178 10.41 3.19 -29.01
C SER A 178 9.74 1.86 -28.67
N ASP A 179 8.88 1.36 -29.58
CA ASP A 179 8.10 0.14 -29.34
C ASP A 179 8.96 -1.12 -29.21
N ASP A 180 10.13 -1.13 -29.84
CA ASP A 180 11.13 -2.22 -29.81
C ASP A 180 12.07 -2.16 -28.59
N SER A 181 11.97 -1.10 -27.75
CA SER A 181 12.77 -0.98 -26.54
C SER A 181 12.22 -1.85 -25.42
N ILE A 182 13.11 -2.36 -24.57
CA ILE A 182 12.73 -3.00 -23.30
C ILE A 182 12.57 -1.93 -22.23
N MET A 183 11.36 -1.80 -21.66
CA MET A 183 11.07 -0.89 -20.57
C MET A 183 10.89 -1.64 -19.26
N VAL A 184 11.89 -1.55 -18.37
CA VAL A 184 11.83 -2.07 -17.01
C VAL A 184 11.26 -0.99 -16.08
N GLY A 185 10.37 -1.34 -15.17
CA GLY A 185 9.80 -0.41 -14.23
C GLY A 185 9.88 -0.83 -12.78
N HIS A 186 9.94 0.17 -11.88
CA HIS A 186 9.84 -0.01 -10.45
C HIS A 186 9.01 1.11 -9.84
N VAL A 187 8.09 0.76 -8.95
CA VAL A 187 7.27 1.70 -8.17
C VAL A 187 7.53 1.47 -6.70
N GLY A 188 8.15 2.45 -6.03
CA GLY A 188 8.48 2.32 -4.62
C GLY A 188 9.25 3.50 -4.07
N ARG A 189 9.22 3.65 -2.74
CA ARG A 189 9.97 4.68 -2.05
C ARG A 189 11.47 4.39 -2.12
N PHE A 190 12.29 5.40 -2.40
CA PHE A 190 13.76 5.28 -2.36
C PHE A 190 14.25 5.10 -0.92
N PHE A 191 14.15 3.87 -0.44
CA PHE A 191 14.46 3.45 0.92
C PHE A 191 15.25 2.13 0.90
N PRO A 192 16.11 1.82 1.89
CA PRO A 192 16.94 0.61 1.88
C PRO A 192 16.18 -0.69 1.60
N GLN A 193 14.96 -0.79 2.11
CA GLN A 193 14.06 -1.95 1.91
C GLN A 193 13.86 -2.31 0.44
N LYS A 194 13.76 -1.31 -0.46
CA LYS A 194 13.45 -1.51 -1.90
C LYS A 194 14.66 -1.92 -2.72
N ASN A 195 15.88 -1.84 -2.14
CA ASN A 195 17.12 -2.34 -2.73
C ASN A 195 17.44 -1.75 -4.13
N HIS A 196 17.27 -0.44 -4.26
CA HIS A 196 17.54 0.25 -5.54
C HIS A 196 19.00 0.08 -6.02
N GLU A 197 19.96 -0.09 -5.10
CA GLU A 197 21.34 -0.38 -5.46
C GLU A 197 21.46 -1.60 -6.35
N PHE A 198 20.90 -2.73 -5.91
CA PHE A 198 20.89 -3.98 -6.66
C PHE A 198 20.04 -3.88 -7.94
N LEU A 199 18.93 -3.15 -7.89
CA LEU A 199 18.08 -2.89 -9.05
C LEU A 199 18.86 -2.19 -10.18
N ILE A 200 19.68 -1.17 -9.86
CA ILE A 200 20.55 -0.49 -10.83
C ILE A 200 21.62 -1.46 -11.38
N ASP A 201 22.20 -2.31 -10.53
CA ASP A 201 23.21 -3.30 -11.00
C ASP A 201 22.60 -4.29 -12.00
N ILE A 202 21.38 -4.77 -11.73
CA ILE A 202 20.62 -5.63 -12.65
C ILE A 202 20.37 -4.91 -13.98
N PHE A 203 19.88 -3.65 -13.91
CA PHE A 203 19.59 -2.88 -15.12
C PHE A 203 20.85 -2.57 -15.93
N ASN A 204 21.96 -2.21 -15.27
CA ASN A 204 23.25 -2.01 -15.95
C ASN A 204 23.69 -3.26 -16.70
N GLN A 205 23.46 -4.45 -16.14
CA GLN A 205 23.78 -5.69 -16.81
C GLN A 205 22.85 -5.97 -18.00
N LEU A 206 21.55 -5.73 -17.85
CA LEU A 206 20.58 -5.82 -18.97
C LEU A 206 20.99 -4.89 -20.12
N HIS A 207 21.30 -3.63 -19.79
CA HIS A 207 21.62 -2.59 -20.77
C HIS A 207 22.89 -2.91 -21.58
N LYS A 208 23.88 -3.56 -20.98
CA LYS A 208 25.10 -4.00 -21.69
C LYS A 208 24.81 -4.99 -22.81
N TYR A 209 23.83 -5.89 -22.62
CA TYR A 209 23.45 -6.88 -23.65
C TYR A 209 22.33 -6.39 -24.56
N HIS A 210 21.47 -5.50 -24.05
CA HIS A 210 20.32 -4.94 -24.74
C HIS A 210 20.37 -3.40 -24.63
N PRO A 211 21.21 -2.71 -25.44
CA PRO A 211 21.40 -1.26 -25.35
C PRO A 211 20.10 -0.44 -25.58
N ASN A 212 19.11 -1.01 -26.30
CA ASN A 212 17.79 -0.41 -26.45
C ASN A 212 16.88 -0.79 -25.27
N SER A 213 17.33 -0.48 -24.06
CA SER A 213 16.58 -0.70 -22.82
C SER A 213 16.54 0.55 -21.96
N TYR A 214 15.46 0.69 -21.20
CA TYR A 214 15.19 1.82 -20.30
C TYR A 214 14.70 1.31 -18.95
N LEU A 215 14.97 2.10 -17.91
CA LEU A 215 14.49 1.85 -16.56
C LEU A 215 13.68 3.04 -16.06
N MET A 216 12.45 2.84 -15.65
CA MET A 216 11.62 3.85 -15.01
C MET A 216 11.51 3.60 -13.51
N LEU A 217 11.90 4.61 -12.72
CA LEU A 217 11.84 4.61 -11.27
C LEU A 217 10.81 5.63 -10.79
N VAL A 218 9.69 5.13 -10.23
CA VAL A 218 8.57 5.94 -9.75
C VAL A 218 8.60 6.00 -8.23
N GLY A 219 8.76 7.21 -7.68
CA GLY A 219 8.76 7.44 -6.24
C GLY A 219 9.75 8.51 -5.79
N GLU A 220 9.76 8.75 -4.47
CA GLU A 220 10.67 9.66 -3.78
C GLU A 220 11.25 8.96 -2.54
N GLY A 221 12.30 9.49 -1.96
CA GLY A 221 12.88 8.99 -0.71
C GLY A 221 14.31 9.41 -0.50
N GLU A 222 14.83 9.08 0.67
CA GLU A 222 16.15 9.54 1.16
C GLU A 222 17.34 9.03 0.33
N LEU A 223 17.21 7.90 -0.35
CA LEU A 223 18.27 7.32 -1.18
C LEU A 223 18.27 7.80 -2.63
N LYS A 224 17.30 8.66 -3.06
CA LYS A 224 17.16 9.06 -4.47
C LYS A 224 18.46 9.67 -5.01
N THR A 225 19.08 10.60 -4.28
CA THR A 225 20.32 11.27 -4.71
C THR A 225 21.46 10.26 -4.87
N SER A 226 21.68 9.35 -3.91
CA SER A 226 22.73 8.34 -4.02
C SER A 226 22.53 7.39 -5.20
N ILE A 227 21.27 7.05 -5.51
CA ILE A 227 20.95 6.22 -6.69
C ILE A 227 21.18 7.00 -7.99
N GLN A 228 20.85 8.29 -8.05
CA GLN A 228 21.19 9.15 -9.19
C GLN A 228 22.71 9.24 -9.42
N ASP A 229 23.49 9.38 -8.35
CA ASP A 229 24.96 9.39 -8.43
C ASP A 229 25.51 8.06 -8.96
N LYS A 230 24.93 6.92 -8.54
CA LYS A 230 25.28 5.59 -9.07
C LYS A 230 24.95 5.45 -10.55
N VAL A 231 23.77 5.89 -10.98
CA VAL A 231 23.36 5.90 -12.40
C VAL A 231 24.34 6.70 -13.24
N LYS A 232 24.74 7.88 -12.76
CA LYS A 232 25.74 8.74 -13.43
C LYS A 232 27.11 8.07 -13.48
N ALA A 233 27.57 7.47 -12.40
CA ALA A 233 28.85 6.77 -12.35
C ALA A 233 28.93 5.58 -13.33
N LEU A 234 27.78 5.01 -13.71
CA LEU A 234 27.65 3.91 -14.68
C LEU A 234 27.37 4.41 -16.11
N GLY A 235 27.18 5.72 -16.33
CA GLY A 235 26.89 6.29 -17.65
C GLY A 235 25.50 5.92 -18.18
N LEU A 236 24.51 5.81 -17.28
CA LEU A 236 23.14 5.36 -17.61
C LEU A 236 22.11 6.49 -17.57
N GLU A 237 22.54 7.78 -17.52
CA GLU A 237 21.64 8.92 -17.34
C GLU A 237 20.57 9.03 -18.42
N ASP A 238 20.90 8.67 -19.67
CA ASP A 238 19.97 8.73 -20.80
C ASP A 238 18.97 7.55 -20.81
N ASN A 239 19.20 6.51 -19.99
CA ASN A 239 18.42 5.28 -20.00
C ASN A 239 17.66 5.04 -18.68
N VAL A 240 17.88 5.86 -17.64
CA VAL A 240 17.18 5.76 -16.35
C VAL A 240 16.32 6.99 -16.10
N ILE A 241 15.01 6.78 -16.04
CA ILE A 241 14.00 7.82 -15.89
C ILE A 241 13.55 7.89 -14.44
N PHE A 242 13.80 9.00 -13.77
CA PHE A 242 13.31 9.30 -12.42
C PHE A 242 12.06 10.18 -12.50
N THR A 243 10.89 9.62 -12.31
CA THR A 243 9.62 10.36 -12.47
C THR A 243 9.21 11.18 -11.24
N GLY A 244 9.79 10.90 -10.07
CA GLY A 244 9.29 11.42 -8.79
C GLY A 244 7.95 10.77 -8.39
N LEU A 245 7.19 11.48 -7.52
CA LEU A 245 5.84 11.05 -7.16
C LEU A 245 4.87 11.33 -8.32
N ARG A 246 4.10 10.32 -8.69
CA ARG A 246 3.11 10.38 -9.78
C ARG A 246 1.73 9.97 -9.26
N SER A 247 0.69 10.56 -9.84
CA SER A 247 -0.70 10.16 -9.60
C SER A 247 -1.24 9.21 -10.68
N ASP A 248 -0.56 9.11 -11.81
CA ASP A 248 -0.90 8.30 -12.99
C ASP A 248 -0.07 6.99 -13.06
N VAL A 249 0.18 6.36 -11.90
CA VAL A 249 0.95 5.11 -11.84
C VAL A 249 0.31 4.00 -12.69
N ASN A 250 -1.02 3.93 -12.71
CA ASN A 250 -1.78 3.00 -13.56
C ASN A 250 -1.43 3.17 -15.05
N GLU A 251 -1.22 4.39 -15.53
CA GLU A 251 -0.81 4.65 -16.91
C GLU A 251 0.68 4.37 -17.14
N LEU A 252 1.55 4.69 -16.16
CA LEU A 252 2.99 4.41 -16.26
C LEU A 252 3.26 2.91 -16.36
N LEU A 253 2.52 2.08 -15.62
CA LEU A 253 2.61 0.62 -15.69
C LEU A 253 2.25 0.07 -17.09
N GLN A 254 1.44 0.80 -17.87
CA GLN A 254 1.15 0.39 -19.26
C GLN A 254 2.40 0.47 -20.16
N ALA A 255 3.28 1.47 -19.93
CA ALA A 255 4.49 1.66 -20.73
C ALA A 255 5.56 0.59 -20.51
N MET A 256 5.54 -0.09 -19.37
CA MET A 256 6.55 -1.06 -18.95
C MET A 256 6.36 -2.43 -19.62
N ASP A 257 7.43 -3.21 -19.71
CA ASP A 257 7.43 -4.60 -20.20
C ASP A 257 7.66 -5.59 -19.05
N VAL A 258 8.45 -5.19 -18.04
CA VAL A 258 8.70 -5.99 -16.83
C VAL A 258 8.70 -5.09 -15.61
N PHE A 259 8.03 -5.53 -14.56
CA PHE A 259 8.07 -4.89 -13.24
C PHE A 259 9.15 -5.55 -12.40
N LEU A 260 10.20 -4.82 -12.02
CA LEU A 260 11.34 -5.32 -11.25
C LEU A 260 11.25 -4.90 -9.78
N PHE A 261 11.29 -5.89 -8.87
CA PHE A 261 11.05 -5.63 -7.45
C PHE A 261 11.97 -6.46 -6.52
N PRO A 262 13.28 -6.14 -6.47
CA PRO A 262 14.28 -6.90 -5.71
C PRO A 262 14.35 -6.49 -4.23
N SER A 263 13.20 -6.25 -3.59
CA SER A 263 13.12 -5.79 -2.21
C SER A 263 13.77 -6.78 -1.22
N LEU A 264 14.36 -6.24 -0.15
CA LEU A 264 14.99 -7.03 0.92
C LEU A 264 13.97 -7.68 1.86
N TYR A 265 12.81 -7.09 2.00
CA TYR A 265 11.66 -7.60 2.77
C TYR A 265 10.41 -6.80 2.44
N GLU A 266 9.24 -7.41 2.54
CA GLU A 266 7.94 -6.75 2.38
C GLU A 266 6.90 -7.34 3.34
N GLY A 267 5.80 -6.59 3.52
CA GLY A 267 4.52 -7.17 3.92
C GLY A 267 3.79 -7.67 2.67
N LEU A 268 2.65 -7.06 2.34
CA LEU A 268 1.98 -7.29 1.06
C LEU A 268 2.15 -6.04 0.18
N PRO A 269 3.08 -6.04 -0.79
CA PRO A 269 3.36 -4.85 -1.61
C PRO A 269 2.26 -4.62 -2.64
N VAL A 270 1.49 -3.55 -2.47
CA VAL A 270 0.35 -3.20 -3.34
C VAL A 270 0.81 -2.94 -4.78
N SER A 271 1.99 -2.34 -4.98
CA SER A 271 2.54 -2.08 -6.31
C SER A 271 2.75 -3.35 -7.17
N ILE A 272 2.96 -4.52 -6.55
CA ILE A 272 2.98 -5.80 -7.28
C ILE A 272 1.56 -6.21 -7.70
N ILE A 273 0.54 -5.93 -6.89
CA ILE A 273 -0.86 -6.17 -7.27
C ILE A 273 -1.25 -5.24 -8.43
N GLU A 274 -0.88 -3.97 -8.36
CA GLU A 274 -1.09 -2.97 -9.42
C GLU A 274 -0.44 -3.41 -10.73
N ALA A 275 0.82 -3.85 -10.69
CA ALA A 275 1.53 -4.35 -11.86
C ALA A 275 0.86 -5.60 -12.46
N GLN A 276 0.44 -6.55 -11.63
CA GLN A 276 -0.31 -7.72 -12.08
C GLN A 276 -1.66 -7.35 -12.69
N SER A 277 -2.39 -6.37 -12.10
CA SER A 277 -3.65 -5.85 -12.69
C SER A 277 -3.44 -5.24 -14.07
N ALA A 278 -2.26 -4.67 -14.30
CA ALA A 278 -1.86 -4.17 -15.62
C ALA A 278 -1.43 -5.30 -16.58
N GLY A 279 -1.56 -6.58 -16.21
CA GLY A 279 -1.08 -7.71 -17.00
C GLY A 279 0.43 -7.72 -17.18
N LEU A 280 1.19 -7.08 -16.28
CA LEU A 280 2.62 -6.87 -16.39
C LEU A 280 3.39 -8.01 -15.70
N PRO A 281 4.34 -8.70 -16.36
CA PRO A 281 5.22 -9.65 -15.71
C PRO A 281 6.02 -8.99 -14.59
N CYS A 282 6.03 -9.62 -13.42
CA CYS A 282 6.68 -9.12 -12.21
C CYS A 282 7.84 -10.05 -11.83
N LEU A 283 9.06 -9.53 -11.82
CA LEU A 283 10.23 -10.22 -11.31
C LEU A 283 10.54 -9.69 -9.90
N ILE A 284 10.40 -10.55 -8.91
CA ILE A 284 10.50 -10.19 -7.49
C ILE A 284 11.57 -11.00 -6.78
N SER A 285 12.06 -10.53 -5.63
CA SER A 285 13.00 -11.32 -4.82
C SER A 285 12.28 -12.43 -4.03
N ASP A 286 13.03 -13.45 -3.63
CA ASP A 286 12.60 -14.52 -2.73
C ASP A 286 12.28 -14.04 -1.30
N LYS A 287 12.57 -12.77 -0.98
CA LYS A 287 12.25 -12.12 0.31
C LYS A 287 10.89 -11.42 0.30
N VAL A 288 10.26 -11.32 -0.87
CA VAL A 288 8.89 -10.83 -1.00
C VAL A 288 7.92 -12.00 -0.80
N PRO A 289 6.90 -11.87 0.09
CA PRO A 289 5.96 -12.95 0.35
C PRO A 289 5.26 -13.42 -0.93
N ILE A 290 5.20 -14.74 -1.13
CA ILE A 290 4.56 -15.34 -2.30
C ILE A 290 3.06 -15.08 -2.36
N GLU A 291 2.46 -14.72 -1.24
CA GLU A 291 1.07 -14.31 -1.11
C GLU A 291 0.71 -13.10 -1.99
N CYS A 292 1.71 -12.32 -2.43
CA CYS A 292 1.48 -11.25 -3.41
C CYS A 292 1.22 -11.79 -4.83
N LYS A 293 1.52 -13.06 -5.12
CA LYS A 293 1.23 -13.69 -6.40
C LYS A 293 -0.28 -13.97 -6.53
N LYS A 294 -0.96 -13.17 -7.35
CA LYS A 294 -2.40 -13.29 -7.64
C LYS A 294 -2.67 -13.79 -9.05
N THR A 295 -1.67 -13.74 -9.91
CA THR A 295 -1.69 -14.26 -11.28
C THR A 295 -0.44 -15.13 -11.51
N ASP A 296 -0.36 -15.79 -12.65
CA ASP A 296 0.82 -16.55 -13.08
C ASP A 296 1.99 -15.65 -13.55
N LEU A 297 1.78 -14.32 -13.59
CA LEU A 297 2.76 -13.34 -14.06
C LEU A 297 3.83 -12.96 -13.01
N VAL A 298 3.86 -13.59 -11.84
CA VAL A 298 4.88 -13.33 -10.80
C VAL A 298 5.93 -14.42 -10.78
N TYR A 299 7.19 -14.00 -10.93
CA TYR A 299 8.40 -14.84 -10.96
C TYR A 299 9.32 -14.41 -9.84
N GLN A 300 9.91 -15.39 -9.13
CA GLN A 300 10.83 -15.11 -8.02
C GLN A 300 12.24 -15.57 -8.35
N LEU A 301 13.23 -14.75 -7.97
CA LEU A 301 14.64 -15.11 -7.94
C LEU A 301 15.23 -14.81 -6.55
N SER A 302 16.32 -15.53 -6.22
CA SER A 302 17.05 -15.24 -4.98
C SER A 302 17.86 -13.96 -5.11
N LEU A 303 17.96 -13.19 -4.03
CA LEU A 303 18.89 -12.06 -3.96
C LEU A 303 20.36 -12.50 -4.00
N GLU A 304 20.63 -13.80 -3.81
CA GLU A 304 21.96 -14.40 -3.94
C GLU A 304 22.30 -14.79 -5.40
N ASP A 305 21.31 -14.79 -6.29
CA ASP A 305 21.52 -15.03 -7.70
C ASP A 305 22.29 -13.86 -8.34
N SER A 306 23.06 -14.18 -9.37
CA SER A 306 23.88 -13.18 -10.06
C SER A 306 23.01 -12.12 -10.77
N VAL A 307 23.54 -10.91 -10.93
CA VAL A 307 22.88 -9.85 -11.73
C VAL A 307 22.62 -10.32 -13.18
N ASN A 308 23.46 -11.23 -13.71
CA ASN A 308 23.25 -11.83 -15.04
C ASN A 308 21.97 -12.66 -15.06
N THR A 309 21.76 -13.51 -14.05
CA THR A 309 20.54 -14.35 -13.94
C THR A 309 19.28 -13.47 -13.91
N TRP A 310 19.33 -12.36 -13.18
CA TRP A 310 18.23 -11.39 -13.13
C TRP A 310 18.02 -10.70 -14.48
N ALA A 311 19.08 -10.25 -15.13
CA ALA A 311 19.02 -9.57 -16.43
C ALA A 311 18.49 -10.51 -17.54
N ASP A 312 18.97 -11.75 -17.60
CA ASP A 312 18.50 -12.78 -18.54
C ASP A 312 16.99 -13.05 -18.34
N LYS A 313 16.55 -13.12 -17.07
CA LYS A 313 15.14 -13.32 -16.76
C LYS A 313 14.27 -12.12 -17.15
N ILE A 314 14.75 -10.88 -16.98
CA ILE A 314 14.05 -9.69 -17.46
C ILE A 314 13.89 -9.76 -18.98
N HIS A 315 14.95 -10.11 -19.71
CA HIS A 315 14.89 -10.25 -21.17
C HIS A 315 13.86 -11.31 -21.59
N GLU A 316 13.87 -12.48 -20.95
CA GLU A 316 12.85 -13.53 -21.19
C GLU A 316 11.43 -13.00 -20.96
N LEU A 317 11.20 -12.34 -19.81
CA LEU A 317 9.88 -11.85 -19.40
C LEU A 317 9.37 -10.70 -20.28
N SER A 318 10.26 -9.88 -20.85
CA SER A 318 9.89 -8.75 -21.72
C SER A 318 9.18 -9.18 -23.01
N HIS A 319 9.25 -10.46 -23.38
CA HIS A 319 8.56 -11.02 -24.55
C HIS A 319 7.19 -11.61 -24.22
N ILE A 320 6.78 -11.60 -22.96
CA ILE A 320 5.45 -12.07 -22.58
C ILE A 320 4.39 -11.11 -23.09
N ILE A 321 3.44 -11.65 -23.86
CA ILE A 321 2.30 -10.86 -24.35
C ILE A 321 1.39 -10.52 -23.16
N ARG A 322 1.14 -9.24 -22.99
CA ARG A 322 0.26 -8.73 -21.93
C ARG A 322 -1.19 -9.12 -22.19
N ARG A 323 -1.90 -9.44 -21.12
CA ARG A 323 -3.30 -9.87 -21.14
C ARG A 323 -4.11 -9.17 -20.06
N ASP A 324 -5.41 -9.21 -20.20
CA ASP A 324 -6.31 -8.78 -19.14
C ASP A 324 -6.28 -9.80 -17.98
N THR A 325 -6.04 -9.31 -16.78
CA THR A 325 -5.96 -10.07 -15.53
C THR A 325 -7.00 -9.61 -14.51
N TYR A 326 -7.93 -8.73 -14.90
CA TYR A 326 -8.91 -8.14 -14.01
C TYR A 326 -9.67 -9.18 -13.17
N GLU A 327 -10.22 -10.21 -13.83
CA GLU A 327 -11.01 -11.23 -13.12
C GLU A 327 -10.17 -12.04 -12.11
N GLU A 328 -8.89 -12.29 -12.40
CA GLU A 328 -7.98 -12.99 -11.46
C GLU A 328 -7.72 -12.14 -10.20
N ILE A 329 -7.45 -10.84 -10.38
CA ILE A 329 -7.24 -9.89 -9.28
C ILE A 329 -8.52 -9.71 -8.47
N LYS A 330 -9.68 -9.60 -9.13
CA LYS A 330 -10.98 -9.50 -8.48
C LYS A 330 -11.29 -10.74 -7.64
N GLN A 331 -11.15 -11.93 -8.20
CA GLN A 331 -11.38 -13.21 -7.51
C GLN A 331 -10.40 -13.43 -6.35
N SER A 332 -9.20 -12.85 -6.43
CA SER A 332 -8.24 -12.87 -5.33
C SER A 332 -8.56 -11.87 -4.20
N GLY A 333 -9.64 -11.10 -4.33
CA GLY A 333 -10.14 -10.17 -3.32
C GLY A 333 -9.40 -8.82 -3.28
N PHE A 334 -8.80 -8.38 -4.40
CA PHE A 334 -8.09 -7.09 -4.47
C PHE A 334 -8.82 -6.02 -5.31
N ASP A 335 -10.04 -6.29 -5.74
CA ASP A 335 -10.89 -5.28 -6.36
C ASP A 335 -11.55 -4.38 -5.31
N ILE A 336 -11.37 -3.06 -5.43
CA ILE A 336 -11.86 -2.10 -4.43
C ILE A 336 -13.38 -1.98 -4.43
N VAL A 337 -14.03 -2.15 -5.57
CA VAL A 337 -15.49 -2.01 -5.68
C VAL A 337 -16.18 -3.10 -4.84
N GLU A 338 -15.74 -4.35 -4.98
CA GLU A 338 -16.26 -5.47 -4.18
C GLU A 338 -15.94 -5.30 -2.69
N ASN A 339 -14.71 -4.91 -2.37
CA ASN A 339 -14.27 -4.76 -0.98
C ASN A 339 -14.94 -3.58 -0.27
N ALA A 340 -15.11 -2.44 -0.95
CA ALA A 340 -15.81 -1.29 -0.39
C ALA A 340 -17.29 -1.63 -0.12
N LYS A 341 -17.93 -2.35 -1.04
CA LYS A 341 -19.32 -2.81 -0.85
C LYS A 341 -19.46 -3.78 0.31
N TRP A 342 -18.50 -4.71 0.45
CA TRP A 342 -18.47 -5.61 1.60
C TRP A 342 -18.30 -4.84 2.91
N LEU A 343 -17.36 -3.86 2.96
CA LEU A 343 -17.11 -3.06 4.16
C LEU A 343 -18.31 -2.19 4.54
N GLU A 344 -18.98 -1.59 3.53
CA GLU A 344 -20.22 -0.83 3.71
C GLU A 344 -21.29 -1.68 4.39
N ASN A 345 -21.59 -2.85 3.81
CA ASN A 345 -22.59 -3.77 4.36
C ASN A 345 -22.20 -4.20 5.79
N PHE A 346 -20.92 -4.51 6.02
CA PHE A 346 -20.41 -4.88 7.35
C PHE A 346 -20.70 -3.78 8.38
N TYR A 347 -20.44 -2.52 8.06
CA TYR A 347 -20.70 -1.42 8.98
C TYR A 347 -22.22 -1.21 9.23
N VAL A 348 -23.02 -1.25 8.19
CA VAL A 348 -24.49 -1.06 8.27
C VAL A 348 -25.13 -2.18 9.09
N ASP A 349 -24.78 -3.43 8.81
CA ASP A 349 -25.38 -4.59 9.51
C ASP A 349 -25.02 -4.60 11.00
N LEU A 350 -23.76 -4.30 11.31
CA LEU A 350 -23.32 -4.23 12.72
C LEU A 350 -23.94 -3.03 13.45
N TYR A 351 -24.13 -1.92 12.77
CA TYR A 351 -24.78 -0.76 13.35
C TYR A 351 -26.25 -1.07 13.68
N LYS A 352 -27.00 -1.66 12.75
CA LYS A 352 -28.39 -2.10 12.97
C LYS A 352 -28.48 -3.06 14.16
N LYS A 353 -27.61 -4.09 14.18
CA LYS A 353 -27.54 -5.03 15.28
C LYS A 353 -27.25 -4.36 16.63
N ALA A 354 -26.38 -3.35 16.66
CA ALA A 354 -26.07 -2.61 17.87
C ALA A 354 -27.25 -1.75 18.37
N LEU A 355 -28.20 -1.38 17.48
CA LEU A 355 -29.43 -0.67 17.82
C LEU A 355 -30.59 -1.62 18.16
N GLY A 356 -30.45 -2.93 17.95
CA GLY A 356 -31.54 -3.89 18.15
C GLY A 356 -32.58 -3.85 17.03
N GLU A 357 -32.20 -3.42 15.84
CA GLU A 357 -33.05 -3.30 14.64
C GLU A 357 -32.91 -4.55 13.74
N GLU A 358 -32.97 -5.77 14.32
CA GLU A 358 -33.06 -7.03 13.55
C GLU A 358 -34.48 -7.36 13.17
#